data_0e96ea37849415001a5b8ebe83b59a65
#
_entry.id   0e96ea37849415001a5b8ebe83b59a65
#
_cell.length_a   1.000
_cell.length_b   1.000
_cell.length_c   1.000
_cell.angle_alpha   90.00
_cell.angle_beta   90.00
_cell.angle_gamma   90.00
#
_symmetry.space_group_name_H-M   'P 1'
#
loop_
_entity.id
_entity.type
_entity.pdbx_description
1 polymer ?
#
loop_
_entity_poly.entity_id
_entity_poly.type
_entity_poly.pdbx_seq_one_letter_code
_entity_poly.pdbx_strand_id
1 'polypeptide(L)'
;MIHEQFFSEIHLTLREITEKDTDVLVDWRSDPTIIQYFYNPKPVTCEAHLHWFYEVYLKDKCRYDFLVLDGLTPVGFAALTHIDFNRKSCEISYTIGNIQYRGRGLGKKIIELVVALGCDRFGITEFIAEVHKENIPSQKAALSAGFYLKYKKETFWTYERKL
;
A
#
# COMPACT_ATOMS: atom_id res chain seq x y z
N MET A 1 -40.73 1.65 9.49
CA MET A 1 -39.93 1.92 8.29
C MET A 1 -38.51 1.47 8.56
N ILE A 2 -38.14 0.37 7.95
CA ILE A 2 -36.79 -0.18 8.05
C ILE A 2 -35.98 0.60 7.03
N HIS A 3 -35.06 1.45 7.50
CA HIS A 3 -34.01 2.01 6.63
C HIS A 3 -33.07 0.84 6.28
N GLU A 4 -33.31 0.20 5.15
CA GLU A 4 -32.27 -0.59 4.49
C GLU A 4 -31.18 0.40 4.08
N GLN A 5 -30.16 0.52 4.92
CA GLN A 5 -28.89 1.06 4.47
C GLN A 5 -28.36 0.10 3.42
N PHE A 6 -28.54 0.44 2.17
CA PHE A 6 -27.79 -0.16 1.07
C PHE A 6 -26.33 0.18 1.30
N PHE A 7 -25.59 -0.75 1.93
CA PHE A 7 -24.13 -0.72 1.87
C PHE A 7 -23.76 -1.01 0.42
N SER A 8 -23.40 0.04 -0.33
CA SER A 8 -22.84 -0.15 -1.65
C SER A 8 -21.61 -1.05 -1.49
N GLU A 9 -21.57 -2.13 -2.26
CA GLU A 9 -20.43 -3.04 -2.28
C GLU A 9 -19.16 -2.26 -2.65
N ILE A 10 -18.08 -2.44 -1.87
CA ILE A 10 -16.81 -1.75 -2.09
C ILE A 10 -16.07 -2.49 -3.21
N HIS A 11 -15.82 -1.80 -4.32
CA HIS A 11 -15.01 -2.27 -5.42
C HIS A 11 -13.68 -1.53 -5.47
N LEU A 12 -12.62 -2.17 -4.97
CA LEU A 12 -11.29 -1.59 -4.97
C LEU A 12 -10.59 -1.79 -6.31
N THR A 13 -9.99 -0.74 -6.82
CA THR A 13 -9.11 -0.74 -7.98
C THR A 13 -7.80 -0.04 -7.67
N LEU A 14 -6.75 -0.36 -8.45
CA LEU A 14 -5.45 0.29 -8.39
C LEU A 14 -5.24 1.12 -9.67
N ARG A 15 -4.77 2.34 -9.50
CA ARG A 15 -4.34 3.22 -10.59
C ARG A 15 -2.97 3.80 -10.25
N GLU A 16 -2.05 3.78 -11.21
CA GLU A 16 -0.76 4.44 -10.99
C GLU A 16 -0.95 5.90 -10.60
N ILE A 17 -0.13 6.37 -9.66
CA ILE A 17 -0.19 7.75 -9.20
C ILE A 17 0.24 8.72 -10.30
N THR A 18 -0.34 9.93 -10.26
CA THR A 18 0.04 11.06 -11.09
C THR A 18 0.33 12.28 -10.21
N GLU A 19 0.85 13.35 -10.81
CA GLU A 19 1.06 14.62 -10.10
C GLU A 19 -0.24 15.19 -9.50
N LYS A 20 -1.39 14.86 -10.09
CA LYS A 20 -2.70 15.31 -9.61
C LYS A 20 -3.11 14.69 -8.28
N ASP A 21 -2.46 13.60 -7.87
CA ASP A 21 -2.71 12.92 -6.60
C ASP A 21 -1.90 13.54 -5.44
N THR A 22 -1.10 14.56 -5.70
CA THR A 22 -0.18 15.15 -4.72
C THR A 22 -0.87 15.56 -3.43
N ASP A 23 -1.98 16.29 -3.50
CA ASP A 23 -2.64 16.82 -2.31
C ASP A 23 -3.14 15.69 -1.39
N VAL A 24 -3.83 14.69 -1.93
CA VAL A 24 -4.35 13.57 -1.13
C VAL A 24 -3.21 12.72 -0.56
N LEU A 25 -2.15 12.47 -1.33
CA LEU A 25 -1.00 11.70 -0.86
C LEU A 25 -0.21 12.43 0.21
N VAL A 26 -0.02 13.74 0.07
CA VAL A 26 0.66 14.59 1.08
C VAL A 26 -0.14 14.66 2.36
N ASP A 27 -1.46 14.83 2.29
CA ASP A 27 -2.34 14.82 3.45
C ASP A 27 -2.18 13.52 4.25
N TRP A 28 -2.23 12.36 3.58
CA TRP A 28 -2.06 11.08 4.25
C TRP A 28 -0.64 10.87 4.77
N ARG A 29 0.37 11.27 4.01
CA ARG A 29 1.79 11.15 4.41
C ARG A 29 2.23 12.20 5.43
N SER A 30 1.33 13.06 5.86
CA SER A 30 1.54 14.04 6.92
C SER A 30 0.66 13.81 8.15
N ASP A 31 -0.24 12.83 8.09
CA ASP A 31 -1.12 12.45 9.20
C ASP A 31 -0.35 11.57 10.21
N PRO A 32 -0.15 12.05 11.45
CA PRO A 32 0.58 11.30 12.48
C PRO A 32 -0.01 9.91 12.77
N THR A 33 -1.31 9.75 12.63
CA THR A 33 -1.99 8.45 12.86
C THR A 33 -1.66 7.43 11.78
N ILE A 34 -1.25 7.88 10.60
CA ILE A 34 -0.86 7.04 9.46
C ILE A 34 0.64 6.77 9.50
N ILE A 35 1.46 7.82 9.57
CA ILE A 35 2.91 7.72 9.38
C ILE A 35 3.66 7.13 10.56
N GLN A 36 3.03 6.96 11.72
CA GLN A 36 3.67 6.39 12.91
C GLN A 36 4.30 5.02 12.68
N TYR A 37 3.83 4.26 11.70
CA TYR A 37 4.33 2.93 11.36
C TYR A 37 5.23 2.90 10.11
N PHE A 38 5.60 4.06 9.57
CA PHE A 38 6.50 4.18 8.43
C PHE A 38 7.96 4.07 8.85
N TYR A 39 8.83 3.70 7.92
CA TYR A 39 10.29 3.75 8.13
C TYR A 39 10.76 5.15 8.51
N ASN A 40 10.22 6.18 7.86
CA ASN A 40 10.51 7.58 8.11
C ASN A 40 9.20 8.31 8.47
N PRO A 41 8.85 8.37 9.77
CA PRO A 41 7.58 8.93 10.21
C PRO A 41 7.62 10.47 10.27
N LYS A 42 8.01 11.11 9.18
CA LYS A 42 8.06 12.57 9.07
C LYS A 42 7.04 13.07 8.05
N PRO A 43 6.36 14.21 8.34
CA PRO A 43 5.48 14.86 7.38
C PRO A 43 6.21 15.22 6.09
N VAL A 44 5.46 15.24 4.99
CA VAL A 44 5.94 15.58 3.65
C VAL A 44 5.22 16.84 3.16
N THR A 45 5.94 17.75 2.51
CA THR A 45 5.34 18.90 1.83
C THR A 45 4.97 18.58 0.39
N CYS A 46 4.02 19.35 -0.19
CA CYS A 46 3.69 19.21 -1.61
C CYS A 46 4.92 19.44 -2.51
N GLU A 47 5.75 20.42 -2.18
CA GLU A 47 6.98 20.71 -2.92
C GLU A 47 7.95 19.50 -2.90
N ALA A 48 8.19 18.92 -1.71
CA ALA A 48 9.05 17.75 -1.57
C ALA A 48 8.49 16.53 -2.31
N HIS A 49 7.17 16.32 -2.24
CA HIS A 49 6.50 15.23 -2.95
C HIS A 49 6.62 15.38 -4.47
N LEU A 50 6.39 16.57 -5.02
CA LEU A 50 6.51 16.83 -6.46
C LEU A 50 7.97 16.69 -6.93
N HIS A 51 8.93 17.15 -6.14
CA HIS A 51 10.35 16.93 -6.44
C HIS A 51 10.69 15.45 -6.51
N TRP A 52 10.26 14.66 -5.50
CA TRP A 52 10.40 13.21 -5.51
C TRP A 52 9.71 12.58 -6.72
N PHE A 53 8.49 12.99 -7.04
CA PHE A 53 7.71 12.44 -8.16
C PHE A 53 8.45 12.58 -9.49
N TYR A 54 8.93 13.78 -9.81
CA TYR A 54 9.61 14.04 -11.07
C TYR A 54 11.07 13.58 -11.12
N GLU A 55 11.82 13.76 -10.04
CA GLU A 55 13.26 13.52 -10.04
C GLU A 55 13.64 12.10 -9.61
N VAL A 56 12.78 11.39 -8.91
CA VAL A 56 13.04 10.04 -8.42
C VAL A 56 12.05 9.03 -8.98
N TYR A 57 10.77 9.22 -8.68
CA TYR A 57 9.73 8.22 -8.99
C TYR A 57 9.62 7.92 -10.49
N LEU A 58 9.48 8.92 -11.34
CA LEU A 58 9.33 8.73 -12.78
C LEU A 58 10.57 8.11 -13.45
N LYS A 59 11.73 8.18 -12.80
CA LYS A 59 13.00 7.63 -13.29
C LYS A 59 13.29 6.22 -12.76
N ASP A 60 12.60 5.80 -11.71
CA ASP A 60 12.80 4.50 -11.08
C ASP A 60 11.97 3.42 -11.78
N LYS A 61 12.65 2.51 -12.46
CA LYS A 61 12.02 1.39 -13.18
C LYS A 61 11.70 0.19 -12.29
N CYS A 62 12.14 0.22 -11.03
CA CYS A 62 11.96 -0.84 -10.05
C CYS A 62 10.92 -0.49 -8.98
N ARG A 63 10.09 0.53 -9.25
CA ARG A 63 9.06 1.01 -8.34
C ARG A 63 7.80 1.45 -9.09
N TYR A 64 6.64 1.08 -8.55
CA TYR A 64 5.33 1.52 -9.01
C TYR A 64 4.44 1.82 -7.81
N ASP A 65 3.96 3.04 -7.73
CA ASP A 65 3.04 3.50 -6.69
C ASP A 65 1.64 3.64 -7.27
N PHE A 66 0.65 3.26 -6.48
CA PHE A 66 -0.75 3.24 -6.89
C PHE A 66 -1.62 3.99 -5.91
N LEU A 67 -2.62 4.69 -6.44
CA LEU A 67 -3.77 5.12 -5.67
C LEU A 67 -4.78 3.98 -5.62
N VAL A 68 -5.28 3.67 -4.42
CA VAL A 68 -6.36 2.70 -4.20
C VAL A 68 -7.67 3.46 -4.25
N LEU A 69 -8.59 3.03 -5.11
CA LEU A 69 -9.85 3.70 -5.36
C LEU A 69 -11.03 2.76 -5.09
N ASP A 70 -12.10 3.31 -4.55
CA ASP A 70 -13.45 2.74 -4.57
C ASP A 70 -14.30 3.59 -5.52
N GLY A 71 -14.48 3.12 -6.76
CA GLY A 71 -15.00 3.97 -7.84
C GLY A 71 -14.05 5.15 -8.07
N LEU A 72 -14.53 6.38 -7.83
CA LEU A 72 -13.73 7.61 -7.92
C LEU A 72 -13.21 8.09 -6.56
N THR A 73 -13.57 7.43 -5.48
CA THR A 73 -13.19 7.83 -4.12
C THR A 73 -11.82 7.29 -3.75
N PRO A 74 -10.84 8.16 -3.42
CA PRO A 74 -9.55 7.73 -2.93
C PRO A 74 -9.68 7.06 -1.55
N VAL A 75 -9.15 5.84 -1.45
CA VAL A 75 -9.17 5.02 -0.24
C VAL A 75 -7.82 5.01 0.46
N GLY A 76 -6.77 4.92 -0.32
CA GLY A 76 -5.41 4.82 0.19
C GLY A 76 -4.38 4.74 -0.93
N PHE A 77 -3.22 4.26 -0.61
CA PHE A 77 -2.15 4.04 -1.59
C PHE A 77 -1.42 2.74 -1.32
N ALA A 78 -0.81 2.22 -2.36
CA ALA A 78 -0.05 0.98 -2.31
C ALA A 78 1.16 1.08 -3.24
N ALA A 79 2.16 0.23 -3.05
CA ALA A 79 3.35 0.25 -3.88
C ALA A 79 3.95 -1.15 -4.07
N LEU A 80 4.55 -1.33 -5.24
CA LEU A 80 5.56 -2.35 -5.53
C LEU A 80 6.90 -1.65 -5.57
N THR A 81 7.82 -2.04 -4.71
CA THR A 81 9.16 -1.45 -4.61
C THR A 81 10.25 -2.50 -4.66
N HIS A 82 11.48 -2.08 -4.91
CA HIS A 82 12.62 -3.00 -4.97
C HIS A 82 12.37 -4.19 -5.92
N ILE A 83 11.76 -3.92 -7.06
CA ILE A 83 11.46 -4.97 -8.05
C ILE A 83 12.78 -5.50 -8.62
N ASP A 84 13.00 -6.79 -8.42
CA ASP A 84 14.10 -7.54 -9.04
C ASP A 84 13.52 -8.47 -10.11
N PHE A 85 13.65 -8.06 -11.36
CA PHE A 85 13.10 -8.80 -12.49
C PHE A 85 13.80 -10.14 -12.73
N ASN A 86 15.07 -10.28 -12.31
CA ASN A 86 15.81 -11.53 -12.45
C ASN A 86 15.36 -12.56 -11.40
N ARG A 87 15.19 -12.11 -10.15
CA ARG A 87 14.72 -12.96 -9.05
C ARG A 87 13.21 -13.09 -9.02
N LYS A 88 12.50 -12.27 -9.78
CA LYS A 88 11.03 -12.17 -9.77
C LYS A 88 10.48 -11.88 -8.38
N SER A 89 11.12 -10.96 -7.68
CA SER A 89 10.77 -10.55 -6.31
C SER A 89 10.51 -9.07 -6.20
N CYS A 90 9.71 -8.68 -5.23
CA CYS A 90 9.51 -7.27 -4.87
C CYS A 90 9.07 -7.12 -3.41
N GLU A 91 9.14 -5.91 -2.92
CA GLU A 91 8.51 -5.50 -1.65
C GLU A 91 7.16 -4.85 -1.96
N ILE A 92 6.14 -5.16 -1.16
CA ILE A 92 4.83 -4.51 -1.22
C ILE A 92 4.58 -3.66 0.01
N SER A 93 3.83 -2.60 -0.17
CA SER A 93 3.29 -1.80 0.92
C SER A 93 1.89 -1.31 0.59
N TYR A 94 1.11 -0.99 1.63
CA TYR A 94 -0.18 -0.34 1.48
C TYR A 94 -0.50 0.52 2.69
N THR A 95 -1.36 1.49 2.49
CA THR A 95 -1.90 2.37 3.53
C THR A 95 -3.34 2.71 3.22
N ILE A 96 -4.24 2.54 4.18
CA ILE A 96 -5.60 3.05 4.11
C ILE A 96 -5.59 4.46 4.68
N GLY A 97 -5.63 5.46 3.80
CA GLY A 97 -5.57 6.87 4.18
C GLY A 97 -6.92 7.44 4.57
N ASN A 98 -7.98 7.05 3.86
CA ASN A 98 -9.32 7.52 4.11
C ASN A 98 -9.91 6.87 5.35
N ILE A 99 -10.18 7.68 6.40
CA ILE A 99 -10.66 7.20 7.69
C ILE A 99 -11.98 6.43 7.61
N GLN A 100 -12.84 6.75 6.65
CA GLN A 100 -14.13 6.08 6.46
C GLN A 100 -13.98 4.62 5.99
N TYR A 101 -12.81 4.26 5.47
CA TYR A 101 -12.51 2.90 4.98
C TYR A 101 -11.68 2.07 5.97
N ARG A 102 -11.24 2.65 7.08
CA ARG A 102 -10.47 1.92 8.11
C ARG A 102 -11.37 0.99 8.92
N GLY A 103 -10.79 -0.10 9.43
CA GLY A 103 -11.50 -1.06 10.27
C GLY A 103 -12.55 -1.90 9.52
N ARG A 104 -12.49 -1.96 8.20
CA ARG A 104 -13.45 -2.68 7.34
C ARG A 104 -12.85 -3.90 6.65
N GLY A 105 -11.68 -4.37 7.09
CA GLY A 105 -11.01 -5.55 6.55
C GLY A 105 -10.46 -5.39 5.13
N LEU A 106 -10.21 -4.17 4.68
CA LEU A 106 -9.80 -3.90 3.30
C LEU A 106 -8.32 -4.18 3.04
N GLY A 107 -7.50 -4.26 4.09
CA GLY A 107 -6.06 -4.52 3.95
C GLY A 107 -5.75 -5.79 3.18
N LYS A 108 -6.43 -6.88 3.50
CA LYS A 108 -6.31 -8.16 2.78
C LYS A 108 -6.63 -7.99 1.29
N LYS A 109 -7.73 -7.31 0.96
CA LYS A 109 -8.14 -7.07 -0.43
C LYS A 109 -7.13 -6.24 -1.20
N ILE A 110 -6.57 -5.21 -0.58
CA ILE A 110 -5.54 -4.36 -1.20
C ILE A 110 -4.27 -5.18 -1.46
N ILE A 111 -3.82 -5.97 -0.49
CA ILE A 111 -2.65 -6.85 -0.66
C ILE A 111 -2.88 -7.82 -1.82
N GLU A 112 -4.04 -8.47 -1.90
CA GLU A 112 -4.38 -9.40 -2.97
C GLU A 112 -4.36 -8.72 -4.35
N LEU A 113 -4.87 -7.49 -4.46
CA LEU A 113 -4.82 -6.71 -5.71
C LEU A 113 -3.38 -6.39 -6.12
N VAL A 114 -2.55 -5.97 -5.16
CA VAL A 114 -1.15 -5.63 -5.42
C VAL A 114 -0.35 -6.87 -5.83
N VAL A 115 -0.57 -8.00 -5.17
CA VAL A 115 0.06 -9.28 -5.52
C VAL A 115 -0.37 -9.72 -6.92
N ALA A 116 -1.66 -9.68 -7.22
CA ALA A 116 -2.17 -10.05 -8.54
C ALA A 116 -1.57 -9.16 -9.65
N LEU A 117 -1.51 -7.85 -9.42
CA LEU A 117 -0.92 -6.91 -10.37
C LEU A 117 0.58 -7.19 -10.57
N GLY A 118 1.32 -7.42 -9.49
CA GLY A 118 2.75 -7.76 -9.57
C GLY A 118 3.01 -9.06 -10.35
N CYS A 119 2.18 -10.07 -10.13
CA CYS A 119 2.25 -11.33 -10.87
C CYS A 119 1.90 -11.14 -12.35
N ASP A 120 0.75 -10.53 -12.64
CA ASP A 120 0.21 -10.43 -14.00
C ASP A 120 1.02 -9.48 -14.89
N ARG A 121 1.43 -8.34 -14.34
CA ARG A 121 2.14 -7.30 -15.11
C ARG A 121 3.64 -7.51 -15.18
N PHE A 122 4.26 -8.01 -14.11
CA PHE A 122 5.72 -8.07 -13.97
C PHE A 122 6.28 -9.47 -13.79
N GLY A 123 5.43 -10.49 -13.69
CA GLY A 123 5.86 -11.87 -13.48
C GLY A 123 6.47 -12.12 -12.10
N ILE A 124 6.14 -11.32 -11.10
CA ILE A 124 6.65 -11.47 -9.74
C ILE A 124 6.05 -12.72 -9.10
N THR A 125 6.89 -13.50 -8.45
CA THR A 125 6.51 -14.73 -7.74
C THR A 125 6.87 -14.72 -6.25
N GLU A 126 7.72 -13.79 -5.83
CA GLU A 126 8.12 -13.63 -4.43
C GLU A 126 7.79 -12.21 -3.96
N PHE A 127 6.98 -12.12 -2.91
CA PHE A 127 6.53 -10.85 -2.33
C PHE A 127 6.99 -10.75 -0.89
N ILE A 128 7.55 -9.60 -0.53
CA ILE A 128 8.01 -9.27 0.82
C ILE A 128 7.20 -8.08 1.33
N ALA A 129 6.77 -8.15 2.58
CA ALA A 129 6.15 -7.04 3.29
C ALA A 129 6.89 -6.79 4.61
N GLU A 130 7.37 -5.59 4.80
CA GLU A 130 7.98 -5.14 6.05
C GLU A 130 6.92 -4.40 6.86
N VAL A 131 6.53 -4.94 8.01
CA VAL A 131 5.44 -4.42 8.83
C VAL A 131 5.96 -4.02 10.19
N HIS A 132 5.64 -2.80 10.62
CA HIS A 132 6.01 -2.32 11.97
C HIS A 132 5.43 -3.26 13.04
N LYS A 133 6.25 -3.65 14.01
CA LYS A 133 5.89 -4.62 15.07
C LYS A 133 4.63 -4.24 15.87
N GLU A 134 4.29 -2.98 15.93
CA GLU A 134 3.10 -2.47 16.63
C GLU A 134 1.87 -2.30 15.69
N ASN A 135 2.06 -2.46 14.39
CA ASN A 135 0.96 -2.37 13.43
C ASN A 135 0.22 -3.70 13.30
N ILE A 136 -0.55 -4.03 14.32
CA ILE A 136 -1.27 -5.32 14.41
C ILE A 136 -2.26 -5.52 13.26
N PRO A 137 -3.08 -4.53 12.86
CA PRO A 137 -4.00 -4.72 11.73
C PRO A 137 -3.29 -5.11 10.44
N SER A 138 -2.14 -4.51 10.15
CA SER A 138 -1.35 -4.80 8.95
C SER A 138 -0.72 -6.21 9.00
N GLN A 139 -0.26 -6.65 10.17
CA GLN A 139 0.23 -8.01 10.37
C GLN A 139 -0.87 -9.05 10.09
N LYS A 140 -2.06 -8.82 10.63
CA LYS A 140 -3.23 -9.68 10.40
C LYS A 140 -3.64 -9.71 8.92
N ALA A 141 -3.62 -8.57 8.26
CA ALA A 141 -3.92 -8.48 6.84
C ALA A 141 -2.92 -9.27 5.98
N ALA A 142 -1.63 -9.17 6.27
CA ALA A 142 -0.59 -9.93 5.57
C ALA A 142 -0.79 -11.44 5.76
N LEU A 143 -1.00 -11.91 7.00
CA LEU A 143 -1.27 -13.32 7.27
C LEU A 143 -2.52 -13.81 6.56
N SER A 144 -3.61 -13.03 6.58
CA SER A 144 -4.85 -13.36 5.89
C SER A 144 -4.70 -13.42 4.37
N ALA A 145 -3.77 -12.68 3.81
CA ALA A 145 -3.44 -12.65 2.38
C ALA A 145 -2.41 -13.72 1.98
N GLY A 146 -2.11 -14.67 2.83
CA GLY A 146 -1.24 -15.81 2.53
C GLY A 146 0.25 -15.56 2.73
N PHE A 147 0.63 -14.46 3.35
CA PHE A 147 2.00 -14.23 3.80
C PHE A 147 2.27 -15.01 5.08
N TYR A 148 3.52 -15.37 5.29
CA TYR A 148 4.00 -15.95 6.55
C TYR A 148 5.09 -15.08 7.16
N LEU A 149 5.19 -15.09 8.48
CA LEU A 149 6.26 -14.40 9.21
C LEU A 149 7.58 -15.11 8.95
N LYS A 150 8.51 -14.43 8.27
CA LYS A 150 9.82 -14.98 7.94
C LYS A 150 10.81 -14.77 9.09
N TYR A 151 10.92 -13.52 9.56
CA TYR A 151 11.71 -13.18 10.75
C TYR A 151 11.30 -11.83 11.35
N LYS A 152 11.65 -11.68 12.63
CA LYS A 152 11.42 -10.45 13.40
C LYS A 152 12.71 -9.67 13.50
N LYS A 153 12.69 -8.40 13.04
CA LYS A 153 13.73 -7.42 13.32
C LYS A 153 13.31 -6.57 14.53
N GLU A 154 14.16 -5.65 14.95
CA GLU A 154 13.90 -4.82 16.13
C GLU A 154 12.61 -4.00 16.03
N THR A 155 12.36 -3.37 14.89
CA THR A 155 11.22 -2.46 14.66
C THR A 155 10.24 -3.00 13.63
N PHE A 156 10.72 -3.60 12.56
CA PHE A 156 9.92 -4.14 11.47
C PHE A 156 10.06 -5.65 11.40
N TRP A 157 8.93 -6.32 11.15
CA TRP A 157 8.88 -7.76 10.95
C TRP A 157 8.70 -8.06 9.47
N THR A 158 9.45 -9.03 8.97
CA THR A 158 9.44 -9.41 7.56
C THR A 158 8.46 -10.56 7.33
N TYR A 159 7.51 -10.30 6.45
CA TYR A 159 6.55 -11.29 5.95
C TYR A 159 6.86 -11.61 4.50
N GLU A 160 6.63 -12.84 4.09
CA GLU A 160 6.92 -13.30 2.73
C GLU A 160 5.77 -14.15 2.21
N ARG A 161 5.51 -14.03 0.90
CA ARG A 161 4.64 -14.93 0.15
C ARG A 161 5.32 -15.33 -1.15
N LYS A 162 5.35 -16.64 -1.40
CA LYS A 162 5.84 -17.23 -2.67
C LYS A 162 4.67 -17.88 -3.40
N LEU A 163 4.56 -17.61 -4.67
CA LEU A 163 3.56 -18.21 -5.55
C LEU A 163 4.04 -19.49 -6.18
#